data_254719fc3ab64b9248a8bffefd7ac2a9
#
_entry.id   254719fc3ab64b9248a8bffefd7ac2a9
#
_cell.length_a   1.000
_cell.length_b   1.000
_cell.length_c   1.000
_cell.angle_alpha   90.00
_cell.angle_beta   90.00
_cell.angle_gamma   90.00
#
_symmetry.space_group_name_H-M   'P 1'
#
loop_
_entity.id
_entity.type
_entity.pdbx_description
1 polymer ?
#
loop_
_entity_poly.entity_id
_entity_poly.type
_entity_poly.pdbx_seq_one_letter_code
_entity_poly.pdbx_strand_id
1 'polypeptide(L)'
;GLVGSEMCIRDSFVEYAGSAVRNLTMEGRLTLCNLSIEMGARGGMVAPDEVTFEYIKGREYAPKGVEWDKAMAYWKTLKSDENAVFDKEVRFDAADIQPMITYGTNPGMGMGITEHIPADNHSASYKKSLDYMGFQPGESLLGKKIDYVFLGACTNGRIEDFRAFASIVKGKKKADNVIAWLVPGSWMVDAQIREEGLDKVLEEAGFAIRQPGCSACLAMNDDKIPAGKYSVSTSNRNFEGRQGPGARTLLASPLVAAAAVTGVI
;
A
#
# COMPACT_ATOMS: atom_id res chain seq x y z
N GLY A 1 -14.64 -20.76 10.13
CA GLY A 1 -14.23 -20.20 11.28
C GLY A 1 -13.03 -19.28 11.32
N LEU A 2 -13.12 -18.05 10.79
CA LEU A 2 -12.05 -17.05 10.95
C LEU A 2 -12.06 -16.34 12.31
N VAL A 3 -13.11 -16.55 13.13
CA VAL A 3 -13.31 -15.83 14.41
C VAL A 3 -12.21 -16.16 15.43
N GLY A 4 -11.68 -17.37 15.45
CA GLY A 4 -10.62 -17.74 16.37
C GLY A 4 -9.23 -17.23 16.00
N SER A 5 -8.95 -17.05 14.71
CA SER A 5 -7.67 -16.53 14.24
C SER A 5 -7.56 -15.00 14.37
N GLU A 6 -8.67 -14.28 14.20
CA GLU A 6 -8.68 -12.82 14.38
C GLU A 6 -8.44 -12.40 15.83
N MET A 7 -8.96 -13.14 16.80
CA MET A 7 -8.71 -12.84 18.21
C MET A 7 -7.24 -13.04 18.60
N CYS A 8 -6.56 -14.04 18.04
CA CYS A 8 -5.13 -14.25 18.31
C CYS A 8 -4.25 -13.18 17.67
N ILE A 9 -4.62 -12.65 16.49
CA ILE A 9 -3.83 -11.63 15.79
C ILE A 9 -3.91 -10.27 16.49
N ARG A 10 -5.05 -9.92 17.07
CA ARG A 10 -5.27 -8.62 17.73
C ARG A 10 -4.38 -8.35 18.95
N ASP A 11 -3.83 -9.37 19.55
CA ASP A 11 -2.93 -9.27 20.69
C ASP A 11 -1.47 -9.52 20.34
N SER A 12 -1.17 -9.75 19.06
CA SER A 12 0.13 -10.17 18.57
C SER A 12 0.92 -9.02 17.96
N PHE A 13 2.24 -9.13 18.04
CA PHE A 13 3.18 -8.42 17.19
C PHE A 13 3.66 -9.38 16.11
N VAL A 14 3.88 -8.86 14.91
CA VAL A 14 4.34 -9.65 13.76
C VAL A 14 5.77 -9.30 13.44
N GLU A 15 6.66 -10.28 13.41
CA GLU A 15 8.00 -10.12 12.85
C GLU A 15 8.02 -10.62 11.41
N TYR A 16 8.52 -9.78 10.52
CA TYR A 16 8.77 -10.14 9.12
C TYR A 16 10.25 -10.44 8.93
N ALA A 17 10.55 -11.63 8.47
CA ALA A 17 11.90 -12.13 8.28
C ALA A 17 12.06 -12.87 6.96
N GLY A 18 13.28 -13.29 6.65
CA GLY A 18 13.61 -14.06 5.45
C GLY A 18 14.31 -13.22 4.37
N SER A 19 14.77 -13.89 3.31
CA SER A 19 15.57 -13.27 2.24
C SER A 19 14.77 -12.19 1.48
N ALA A 20 13.50 -12.44 1.19
CA ALA A 20 12.65 -11.48 0.52
C ALA A 20 12.54 -10.17 1.31
N VAL A 21 12.32 -10.25 2.63
CA VAL A 21 12.21 -9.07 3.50
C VAL A 21 13.55 -8.33 3.61
N ARG A 22 14.68 -9.05 3.70
CA ARG A 22 16.01 -8.41 3.72
C ARG A 22 16.32 -7.64 2.44
N ASN A 23 15.79 -8.10 1.31
CA ASN A 23 15.97 -7.44 0.01
C ASN A 23 15.02 -6.27 -0.24
N LEU A 24 14.03 -6.03 0.65
CA LEU A 24 13.17 -4.86 0.57
C LEU A 24 13.94 -3.59 0.89
N THR A 25 13.56 -2.52 0.22
CA THR A 25 13.93 -1.16 0.59
C THR A 25 13.34 -0.80 1.96
N MET A 26 13.84 0.26 2.57
CA MET A 26 13.30 0.71 3.86
C MET A 26 11.81 1.07 3.77
N GLU A 27 11.38 1.69 2.68
CA GLU A 27 9.98 2.04 2.43
C GLU A 27 9.09 0.79 2.32
N GLY A 28 9.56 -0.24 1.64
CA GLY A 28 8.86 -1.54 1.58
C GLY A 28 8.69 -2.17 2.95
N ARG A 29 9.72 -2.14 3.80
CA ARG A 29 9.65 -2.62 5.20
C ARG A 29 8.68 -1.81 6.04
N LEU A 30 8.69 -0.47 5.89
CA LEU A 30 7.75 0.41 6.56
C LEU A 30 6.30 0.14 6.12
N THR A 31 6.08 -0.22 4.85
CA THR A 31 4.76 -0.61 4.35
C THR A 31 4.28 -1.91 4.99
N LEU A 32 5.13 -2.94 5.08
CA LEU A 32 4.79 -4.19 5.79
C LEU A 32 4.40 -3.92 7.25
N CYS A 33 5.21 -3.14 7.98
CA CYS A 33 4.94 -2.80 9.37
C CYS A 33 3.62 -2.02 9.52
N ASN A 34 3.33 -1.07 8.64
CA ASN A 34 2.09 -0.31 8.65
C ASN A 34 0.88 -1.21 8.37
N LEU A 35 0.97 -2.10 7.39
CA LEU A 35 -0.14 -2.99 7.01
C LEU A 35 -0.40 -4.10 8.04
N SER A 36 0.51 -4.33 8.97
CA SER A 36 0.27 -5.26 10.09
C SER A 36 -0.97 -4.87 10.91
N ILE A 37 -1.21 -3.58 11.07
CA ILE A 37 -2.39 -3.06 11.77
C ILE A 37 -3.67 -3.41 11.00
N GLU A 38 -3.61 -3.38 9.67
CA GLU A 38 -4.78 -3.67 8.83
C GLU A 38 -5.19 -5.14 8.87
N MET A 39 -4.25 -6.04 9.13
CA MET A 39 -4.59 -7.46 9.37
C MET A 39 -4.96 -7.75 10.82
N GLY A 40 -4.97 -6.74 11.69
CA GLY A 40 -5.42 -6.83 13.07
C GLY A 40 -4.31 -6.98 14.11
N ALA A 41 -3.04 -7.01 13.74
CA ALA A 41 -1.94 -7.05 14.68
C ALA A 41 -1.76 -5.70 15.41
N ARG A 42 -1.11 -5.71 16.56
CA ARG A 42 -0.77 -4.50 17.31
C ARG A 42 0.43 -3.75 16.73
N GLY A 43 1.28 -4.45 16.04
CA GLY A 43 2.45 -3.86 15.37
C GLY A 43 3.14 -4.85 14.47
N GLY A 44 3.99 -4.33 13.58
CA GLY A 44 4.86 -5.09 12.72
C GLY A 44 6.30 -4.66 12.90
N MET A 45 7.23 -5.59 12.80
CA MET A 45 8.65 -5.38 13.02
C MET A 45 9.47 -6.05 11.93
N VAL A 46 10.56 -5.41 11.57
CA VAL A 46 11.65 -5.98 10.76
C VAL A 46 12.94 -5.72 11.53
N ALA A 47 13.72 -6.76 11.75
CA ALA A 47 15.01 -6.60 12.43
C ALA A 47 15.91 -5.60 11.66
N PRO A 48 16.57 -4.65 12.36
CA PRO A 48 17.44 -3.69 11.71
C PRO A 48 18.69 -4.38 11.14
N ASP A 49 19.04 -3.99 9.92
CA ASP A 49 20.20 -4.46 9.18
C ASP A 49 20.86 -3.31 8.41
N GLU A 50 21.77 -3.62 7.52
CA GLU A 50 22.52 -2.63 6.73
C GLU A 50 21.59 -1.67 5.96
N VAL A 51 20.46 -2.14 5.43
CA VAL A 51 19.47 -1.29 4.75
C VAL A 51 18.91 -0.25 5.72
N THR A 52 18.59 -0.66 6.95
CA THR A 52 18.10 0.25 7.99
C THR A 52 19.19 1.26 8.39
N PHE A 53 20.43 0.79 8.55
CA PHE A 53 21.53 1.65 8.97
C PHE A 53 21.87 2.70 7.92
N GLU A 54 21.97 2.33 6.65
CA GLU A 54 22.20 3.28 5.56
C GLU A 54 21.04 4.28 5.40
N TYR A 55 19.78 3.85 5.61
CA TYR A 55 18.63 4.74 5.57
C TYR A 55 18.66 5.82 6.67
N ILE A 56 19.18 5.49 7.87
CA ILE A 56 19.26 6.43 8.99
C ILE A 56 20.48 7.34 8.87
N LYS A 57 21.58 6.82 8.30
CA LYS A 57 22.87 7.51 8.24
C LYS A 57 22.78 8.89 7.59
N GLY A 58 23.36 9.86 8.25
CA GLY A 58 23.42 11.23 7.73
C GLY A 58 22.14 12.06 7.88
N ARG A 59 21.05 11.48 8.38
CA ARG A 59 19.83 12.26 8.67
C ARG A 59 20.08 13.25 9.82
N GLU A 60 19.30 14.30 9.85
CA GLU A 60 19.47 15.44 10.78
C GLU A 60 19.57 15.01 12.23
N TYR A 61 18.68 14.12 12.66
CA TYR A 61 18.59 13.62 14.05
C TYR A 61 19.30 12.27 14.28
N ALA A 62 19.99 11.74 13.27
CA ALA A 62 20.76 10.51 13.44
C ALA A 62 21.97 10.74 14.36
N PRO A 63 22.36 9.75 15.18
CA PRO A 63 23.61 9.79 15.94
C PRO A 63 24.80 10.07 15.02
N LYS A 64 25.84 10.71 15.54
CA LYS A 64 27.04 11.08 14.77
C LYS A 64 28.32 10.68 15.51
N GLY A 65 29.38 10.37 14.76
CA GLY A 65 30.69 10.01 15.34
C GLY A 65 30.59 8.83 16.29
N VAL A 66 31.16 8.93 17.47
CA VAL A 66 31.21 7.85 18.48
C VAL A 66 29.82 7.39 18.91
N GLU A 67 28.82 8.28 18.93
CA GLU A 67 27.44 7.91 19.25
C GLU A 67 26.80 7.07 18.14
N TRP A 68 27.19 7.26 16.89
CA TRP A 68 26.78 6.39 15.79
C TRP A 68 27.32 4.95 15.99
N ASP A 69 28.60 4.82 16.35
CA ASP A 69 29.22 3.51 16.56
C ASP A 69 28.57 2.76 17.72
N LYS A 70 28.24 3.45 18.80
CA LYS A 70 27.48 2.88 19.92
C LYS A 70 26.09 2.45 19.52
N ALA A 71 25.38 3.29 18.79
CA ALA A 71 24.04 3.00 18.29
C ALA A 71 24.05 1.79 17.35
N MET A 72 25.01 1.71 16.43
CA MET A 72 25.19 0.57 15.53
C MET A 72 25.44 -0.73 16.29
N ALA A 73 26.32 -0.69 17.30
CA ALA A 73 26.59 -1.85 18.14
C ALA A 73 25.33 -2.34 18.87
N TYR A 74 24.52 -1.42 19.39
CA TYR A 74 23.26 -1.74 20.03
C TYR A 74 22.21 -2.25 19.03
N TRP A 75 22.00 -1.57 17.91
CA TRP A 75 20.99 -1.97 16.91
C TRP A 75 21.21 -3.36 16.35
N LYS A 76 22.46 -3.80 16.21
CA LYS A 76 22.82 -5.16 15.79
C LYS A 76 22.37 -6.23 16.77
N THR A 77 22.09 -5.89 18.02
CA THR A 77 21.56 -6.83 19.03
C THR A 77 20.04 -6.97 19.00
N LEU A 78 19.34 -6.13 18.22
CA LEU A 78 17.86 -6.09 18.21
C LEU A 78 17.19 -7.13 17.31
N LYS A 79 17.96 -8.00 16.66
CA LYS A 79 17.38 -9.15 15.95
C LYS A 79 16.92 -10.20 16.96
N SER A 80 15.89 -10.95 16.59
CA SER A 80 15.44 -12.09 17.38
C SER A 80 16.56 -13.14 17.54
N ASP A 81 16.59 -13.79 18.69
CA ASP A 81 17.54 -14.86 18.96
C ASP A 81 17.30 -16.07 18.06
N GLU A 82 18.33 -16.85 17.77
CA GLU A 82 18.25 -18.04 16.93
C GLU A 82 17.27 -19.10 17.50
N ASN A 83 17.10 -19.11 18.82
CA ASN A 83 16.21 -20.02 19.53
C ASN A 83 14.88 -19.36 19.94
N ALA A 84 14.53 -18.19 19.38
CA ALA A 84 13.27 -17.54 19.67
C ALA A 84 12.09 -18.46 19.30
N VAL A 85 11.14 -18.56 20.21
CA VAL A 85 9.92 -19.36 20.02
C VAL A 85 8.78 -18.41 19.72
N PHE A 86 8.10 -18.61 18.59
CA PHE A 86 6.96 -17.84 18.18
C PHE A 86 5.69 -18.63 18.39
N ASP A 87 4.61 -17.97 18.79
CA ASP A 87 3.29 -18.62 18.96
C ASP A 87 2.77 -19.19 17.63
N LYS A 88 3.12 -18.53 16.51
CA LYS A 88 2.77 -18.98 15.18
C LYS A 88 3.79 -18.51 14.15
N GLU A 89 4.18 -19.42 13.27
CA GLU A 89 4.97 -19.11 12.08
C GLU A 89 4.17 -19.37 10.82
N VAL A 90 4.28 -18.46 9.85
CA VAL A 90 3.72 -18.63 8.50
C VAL A 90 4.82 -18.34 7.50
N ARG A 91 5.01 -19.24 6.54
CA ARG A 91 6.05 -19.13 5.50
C ARG A 91 5.40 -18.98 4.14
N PHE A 92 5.92 -18.05 3.36
CA PHE A 92 5.53 -17.81 1.97
C PHE A 92 6.77 -17.84 1.09
N ASP A 93 6.62 -18.40 -0.12
CA ASP A 93 7.60 -18.14 -1.17
C ASP A 93 7.24 -16.82 -1.87
N ALA A 94 8.19 -15.89 -1.93
CA ALA A 94 7.96 -14.61 -2.58
C ALA A 94 7.70 -14.75 -4.10
N ALA A 95 8.15 -15.84 -4.70
CA ALA A 95 7.88 -16.13 -6.11
C ALA A 95 6.39 -16.45 -6.39
N ASP A 96 5.65 -16.89 -5.37
CA ASP A 96 4.21 -17.18 -5.49
C ASP A 96 3.35 -15.92 -5.35
N ILE A 97 3.94 -14.78 -4.92
CA ILE A 97 3.21 -13.55 -4.72
C ILE A 97 3.13 -12.77 -6.04
N GLN A 98 1.95 -12.80 -6.65
CA GLN A 98 1.64 -12.02 -7.84
C GLN A 98 1.08 -10.63 -7.49
N PRO A 99 1.01 -9.69 -8.46
CA PRO A 99 0.30 -8.43 -8.26
C PRO A 99 -1.15 -8.67 -7.84
N MET A 100 -1.57 -8.01 -6.76
CA MET A 100 -2.87 -8.22 -6.14
C MET A 100 -3.75 -6.98 -6.23
N ILE A 101 -5.06 -7.22 -6.21
CA ILE A 101 -6.10 -6.20 -6.12
C ILE A 101 -7.22 -6.70 -5.20
N THR A 102 -7.88 -5.79 -4.48
CA THR A 102 -9.07 -6.15 -3.70
C THR A 102 -10.32 -6.10 -4.58
N TYR A 103 -11.29 -6.97 -4.27
CA TYR A 103 -12.59 -7.05 -4.95
C TYR A 103 -13.78 -6.75 -4.02
N GLY A 104 -13.54 -6.55 -2.73
CA GLY A 104 -14.57 -6.32 -1.73
C GLY A 104 -14.31 -5.10 -0.85
N THR A 105 -14.93 -5.08 0.33
CA THR A 105 -14.95 -3.94 1.24
C THR A 105 -14.02 -4.09 2.46
N ASN A 106 -13.08 -5.01 2.40
CA ASN A 106 -11.99 -5.13 3.37
C ASN A 106 -10.72 -5.65 2.69
N PRO A 107 -9.51 -5.41 3.25
CA PRO A 107 -8.24 -5.84 2.67
C PRO A 107 -8.10 -7.35 2.50
N GLY A 108 -8.79 -8.16 3.33
CA GLY A 108 -8.77 -9.61 3.22
C GLY A 108 -9.54 -10.16 2.00
N MET A 109 -10.31 -9.32 1.32
CA MET A 109 -10.97 -9.66 0.05
C MET A 109 -10.05 -9.29 -1.12
N GLY A 110 -8.83 -9.82 -1.14
CA GLY A 110 -7.84 -9.65 -2.18
C GLY A 110 -7.68 -10.90 -3.04
N MET A 111 -7.26 -10.71 -4.28
CA MET A 111 -6.95 -11.76 -5.24
C MET A 111 -5.81 -11.33 -6.17
N GLY A 112 -5.19 -12.27 -6.85
CA GLY A 112 -4.28 -11.95 -7.94
C GLY A 112 -5.01 -11.19 -9.06
N ILE A 113 -4.34 -10.23 -9.68
CA ILE A 113 -4.98 -9.36 -10.66
C ILE A 113 -5.53 -10.10 -11.90
N THR A 114 -4.94 -11.26 -12.21
CA THR A 114 -5.37 -12.11 -13.32
C THR A 114 -6.41 -13.17 -12.92
N GLU A 115 -6.73 -13.25 -11.64
CA GLU A 115 -7.70 -14.20 -11.11
C GLU A 115 -9.13 -13.69 -11.27
N HIS A 116 -10.06 -14.57 -10.91
CA HIS A 116 -11.49 -14.27 -10.87
C HIS A 116 -11.93 -14.14 -9.42
N ILE A 117 -12.93 -13.30 -9.19
CA ILE A 117 -13.55 -13.17 -7.86
C ILE A 117 -13.96 -14.56 -7.39
N PRO A 118 -13.51 -14.99 -6.19
CA PRO A 118 -13.82 -16.34 -5.70
C PRO A 118 -15.31 -16.64 -5.72
N ALA A 119 -15.65 -17.92 -5.90
CA ALA A 119 -17.04 -18.36 -5.81
C ALA A 119 -17.64 -18.01 -4.42
N ASP A 120 -18.96 -17.88 -4.37
CA ASP A 120 -19.67 -17.56 -3.13
C ASP A 120 -19.29 -18.52 -1.99
N ASN A 121 -18.87 -17.98 -0.89
CA ASN A 121 -18.58 -18.71 0.35
C ASN A 121 -19.77 -18.78 1.30
N HIS A 122 -20.97 -18.40 0.84
CA HIS A 122 -22.23 -18.36 1.59
C HIS A 122 -22.22 -17.42 2.81
N SER A 123 -21.24 -16.51 2.89
CA SER A 123 -21.16 -15.51 3.95
C SER A 123 -22.02 -14.28 3.59
N ALA A 124 -22.88 -13.86 4.54
CA ALA A 124 -23.65 -12.63 4.37
C ALA A 124 -22.76 -11.40 4.17
N SER A 125 -21.59 -11.35 4.79
CA SER A 125 -20.60 -10.29 4.63
C SER A 125 -20.01 -10.29 3.22
N TYR A 126 -19.70 -11.45 2.66
CA TYR A 126 -19.22 -11.59 1.29
C TYR A 126 -20.23 -11.03 0.29
N LYS A 127 -21.49 -11.52 0.37
CA LYS A 127 -22.57 -11.05 -0.50
C LYS A 127 -22.76 -9.54 -0.41
N LYS A 128 -22.86 -8.99 0.82
CA LYS A 128 -22.99 -7.55 1.04
C LYS A 128 -21.84 -6.76 0.40
N SER A 129 -20.63 -7.24 0.51
CA SER A 129 -19.45 -6.60 -0.07
C SER A 129 -19.52 -6.56 -1.60
N LEU A 130 -19.89 -7.67 -2.25
CA LEU A 130 -20.01 -7.73 -3.70
C LEU A 130 -21.18 -6.85 -4.20
N ASP A 131 -22.32 -6.86 -3.51
CA ASP A 131 -23.47 -5.99 -3.83
C ASP A 131 -23.04 -4.52 -3.78
N TYR A 132 -22.30 -4.10 -2.73
CA TYR A 132 -21.78 -2.74 -2.63
C TYR A 132 -20.79 -2.40 -3.76
N MET A 133 -19.86 -3.32 -4.05
CA MET A 133 -18.89 -3.12 -5.13
C MET A 133 -19.49 -3.27 -6.53
N GLY A 134 -20.68 -3.85 -6.66
CA GLY A 134 -21.34 -4.11 -7.93
C GLY A 134 -20.62 -5.19 -8.76
N PHE A 135 -20.08 -6.20 -8.09
CA PHE A 135 -19.41 -7.34 -8.70
C PHE A 135 -20.19 -8.63 -8.52
N GLN A 136 -19.85 -9.64 -9.33
CA GLN A 136 -20.42 -10.98 -9.24
C GLN A 136 -19.34 -12.02 -8.95
N PRO A 137 -19.66 -13.11 -8.22
CA PRO A 137 -18.78 -14.26 -8.12
C PRO A 137 -18.33 -14.74 -9.51
N GLY A 138 -17.04 -15.07 -9.64
CA GLY A 138 -16.44 -15.52 -10.91
C GLY A 138 -16.13 -14.41 -11.91
N GLU A 139 -16.44 -13.13 -11.61
CA GLU A 139 -16.12 -12.00 -12.49
C GLU A 139 -14.59 -11.75 -12.50
N SER A 140 -14.04 -11.44 -13.67
CA SER A 140 -12.68 -10.90 -13.80
C SER A 140 -12.72 -9.38 -13.68
N LEU A 141 -11.74 -8.81 -12.98
CA LEU A 141 -11.59 -7.35 -12.92
C LEU A 141 -10.77 -6.78 -14.08
N LEU A 142 -10.07 -7.61 -14.84
CA LEU A 142 -9.31 -7.16 -16.02
C LEU A 142 -10.24 -6.51 -17.04
N GLY A 143 -9.84 -5.32 -17.51
CA GLY A 143 -10.64 -4.52 -18.45
C GLY A 143 -11.78 -3.73 -17.81
N LYS A 144 -11.99 -3.84 -16.50
CA LYS A 144 -12.98 -3.03 -15.78
C LYS A 144 -12.62 -1.55 -15.85
N LYS A 145 -13.53 -0.72 -16.34
CA LYS A 145 -13.36 0.74 -16.38
C LYS A 145 -13.26 1.30 -14.97
N ILE A 146 -12.36 2.22 -14.78
CA ILE A 146 -12.15 2.96 -13.54
C ILE A 146 -12.39 4.46 -13.77
N ASP A 147 -12.74 5.16 -12.71
CA ASP A 147 -13.01 6.60 -12.75
C ASP A 147 -11.89 7.38 -12.03
N TYR A 148 -11.29 6.79 -11.00
CA TYR A 148 -10.29 7.44 -10.17
C TYR A 148 -9.07 6.57 -9.97
N VAL A 149 -7.93 7.24 -9.82
CA VAL A 149 -6.69 6.66 -9.32
C VAL A 149 -6.18 7.51 -8.17
N PHE A 150 -5.84 6.87 -7.08
CA PHE A 150 -5.26 7.51 -5.91
C PHE A 150 -3.91 6.89 -5.58
N LEU A 151 -2.84 7.66 -5.73
CA LEU A 151 -1.52 7.34 -5.21
C LEU A 151 -1.24 8.24 -4.02
N GLY A 152 -1.00 7.68 -2.85
CA GLY A 152 -0.70 8.49 -1.68
C GLY A 152 -0.96 7.82 -0.36
N ALA A 153 -1.16 8.64 0.65
CA ALA A 153 -1.29 8.33 2.06
C ALA A 153 0.05 8.01 2.76
N CYS A 154 -0.01 7.86 4.08
CA CYS A 154 1.16 7.55 4.91
C CYS A 154 1.81 6.20 4.60
N THR A 155 1.05 5.27 4.01
CA THR A 155 1.51 3.93 3.67
C THR A 155 2.30 3.92 2.36
N ASN A 156 1.73 4.48 1.29
CA ASN A 156 2.28 4.44 -0.07
C ASN A 156 2.28 5.82 -0.75
N GLY A 157 2.66 6.86 -0.03
CA GLY A 157 2.93 8.20 -0.55
C GLY A 157 4.39 8.59 -0.33
N ARG A 158 5.31 7.63 -0.40
CA ARG A 158 6.75 7.82 -0.22
C ARG A 158 7.42 8.09 -1.55
N ILE A 159 8.67 8.55 -1.52
CA ILE A 159 9.38 8.90 -2.76
C ILE A 159 9.50 7.71 -3.73
N GLU A 160 9.68 6.50 -3.23
CA GLU A 160 9.78 5.31 -4.06
C GLU A 160 8.50 4.98 -4.80
N ASP A 161 7.34 5.21 -4.18
CA ASP A 161 6.04 5.05 -4.84
C ASP A 161 5.91 6.00 -6.03
N PHE A 162 6.36 7.25 -5.86
CA PHE A 162 6.38 8.24 -6.94
C PHE A 162 7.39 7.90 -8.03
N ARG A 163 8.58 7.39 -7.67
CA ARG A 163 9.58 6.91 -8.64
C ARG A 163 9.02 5.74 -9.46
N ALA A 164 8.40 4.76 -8.80
CA ALA A 164 7.78 3.62 -9.46
C ALA A 164 6.63 4.07 -10.38
N PHE A 165 5.75 4.94 -9.89
CA PHE A 165 4.66 5.51 -10.68
C PHE A 165 5.19 6.28 -11.90
N ALA A 166 6.14 7.18 -11.72
CA ALA A 166 6.73 7.97 -12.79
C ALA A 166 7.42 7.09 -13.85
N SER A 167 8.08 6.01 -13.44
CA SER A 167 8.72 5.08 -14.37
C SER A 167 7.73 4.40 -15.33
N ILE A 168 6.51 4.12 -14.86
CA ILE A 168 5.46 3.49 -15.67
C ILE A 168 4.80 4.50 -16.62
N VAL A 169 4.59 5.76 -16.19
CA VAL A 169 3.85 6.76 -16.96
C VAL A 169 4.75 7.61 -17.86
N LYS A 170 6.05 7.55 -17.71
CA LYS A 170 7.02 8.31 -18.53
C LYS A 170 6.78 8.08 -20.02
N GLY A 171 6.60 9.16 -20.77
CA GLY A 171 6.32 9.11 -22.20
C GLY A 171 4.89 8.66 -22.57
N LYS A 172 4.01 8.51 -21.61
CA LYS A 172 2.60 8.17 -21.82
C LYS A 172 1.70 9.32 -21.37
N LYS A 173 0.42 9.21 -21.65
CA LYS A 173 -0.62 10.14 -21.19
C LYS A 173 -1.63 9.42 -20.31
N LYS A 174 -2.09 10.11 -19.30
CA LYS A 174 -3.23 9.67 -18.48
C LYS A 174 -4.46 9.51 -19.36
N ALA A 175 -5.25 8.46 -19.11
CA ALA A 175 -6.53 8.28 -19.79
C ALA A 175 -7.50 9.43 -19.47
N ASP A 176 -8.23 9.90 -20.48
CA ASP A 176 -9.12 11.07 -20.35
C ASP A 176 -10.27 10.86 -19.37
N ASN A 177 -10.71 9.59 -19.22
CA ASN A 177 -11.80 9.22 -18.32
C ASN A 177 -11.36 9.11 -16.85
N VAL A 178 -10.07 9.21 -16.54
CA VAL A 178 -9.53 9.01 -15.19
C VAL A 178 -9.20 10.33 -14.52
N ILE A 179 -9.68 10.52 -13.31
CA ILE A 179 -9.21 11.55 -12.39
C ILE A 179 -8.15 10.92 -11.49
N ALA A 180 -6.95 11.48 -11.50
CA ALA A 180 -5.85 10.93 -10.71
C ALA A 180 -5.39 11.94 -9.64
N TRP A 181 -5.33 11.49 -8.40
CA TRP A 181 -4.83 12.25 -7.27
C TRP A 181 -3.51 11.65 -6.78
N LEU A 182 -2.43 12.40 -6.95
CA LEU A 182 -1.09 12.05 -6.50
C LEU A 182 -0.76 12.88 -5.27
N VAL A 183 -0.69 12.24 -4.11
CA VAL A 183 -0.63 12.92 -2.80
C VAL A 183 0.62 12.48 -2.04
N PRO A 184 1.68 13.32 -1.97
CA PRO A 184 2.86 13.02 -1.17
C PRO A 184 2.51 12.79 0.31
N GLY A 185 3.18 11.85 0.95
CA GLY A 185 2.97 11.54 2.36
C GLY A 185 3.52 12.60 3.32
N SER A 186 4.38 13.48 2.85
CA SER A 186 4.96 14.58 3.63
C SER A 186 5.53 15.69 2.74
N TRP A 187 5.77 16.85 3.32
CA TRP A 187 6.46 17.96 2.64
C TRP A 187 7.89 17.61 2.21
N MET A 188 8.56 16.73 2.94
CA MET A 188 9.89 16.23 2.54
C MET A 188 9.81 15.41 1.25
N VAL A 189 8.81 14.55 1.12
CA VAL A 189 8.58 13.78 -0.11
C VAL A 189 8.22 14.71 -1.27
N ASP A 190 7.36 15.72 -1.06
CA ASP A 190 7.04 16.70 -2.10
C ASP A 190 8.28 17.46 -2.58
N ALA A 191 9.14 17.90 -1.66
CA ALA A 191 10.40 18.55 -2.02
C ALA A 191 11.30 17.63 -2.83
N GLN A 192 11.42 16.36 -2.43
CA GLN A 192 12.25 15.37 -3.12
C GLN A 192 11.72 15.03 -4.52
N ILE A 193 10.39 14.95 -4.70
CA ILE A 193 9.76 14.77 -6.01
C ILE A 193 10.21 15.87 -6.98
N ARG A 194 10.27 17.13 -6.51
CA ARG A 194 10.69 18.29 -7.32
C ARG A 194 12.18 18.30 -7.57
N GLU A 195 12.97 17.98 -6.56
CA GLU A 195 14.44 17.89 -6.67
C GLU A 195 14.86 16.82 -7.69
N GLU A 196 14.16 15.68 -7.72
CA GLU A 196 14.42 14.60 -8.69
C GLU A 196 13.77 14.84 -10.07
N GLY A 197 13.00 15.92 -10.24
CA GLY A 197 12.31 16.25 -11.49
C GLY A 197 11.16 15.30 -11.85
N LEU A 198 10.65 14.53 -10.87
CA LEU A 198 9.53 13.61 -11.08
C LEU A 198 8.22 14.38 -11.34
N ASP A 199 8.07 15.57 -10.79
CA ASP A 199 6.96 16.48 -11.05
C ASP A 199 6.78 16.75 -12.55
N LYS A 200 7.87 17.05 -13.24
CA LYS A 200 7.85 17.30 -14.70
C LYS A 200 7.40 16.08 -15.49
N VAL A 201 7.91 14.89 -15.14
CA VAL A 201 7.50 13.63 -15.78
C VAL A 201 6.00 13.38 -15.59
N LEU A 202 5.49 13.65 -14.39
CA LEU A 202 4.08 13.47 -14.04
C LEU A 202 3.19 14.52 -14.73
N GLU A 203 3.59 15.77 -14.76
CA GLU A 203 2.88 16.85 -15.44
C GLU A 203 2.82 16.61 -16.98
N GLU A 204 3.93 16.20 -17.59
CA GLU A 204 3.96 15.80 -18.99
C GLU A 204 3.01 14.66 -19.31
N ALA A 205 2.82 13.72 -18.37
CA ALA A 205 1.87 12.64 -18.51
C ALA A 205 0.40 13.04 -18.20
N GLY A 206 0.15 14.29 -17.78
CA GLY A 206 -1.18 14.84 -17.51
C GLY A 206 -1.64 14.67 -16.06
N PHE A 207 -0.71 14.46 -15.13
CA PHE A 207 -1.00 14.36 -13.70
C PHE A 207 -0.71 15.67 -12.97
N ALA A 208 -1.44 15.91 -11.88
CA ALA A 208 -1.17 16.99 -10.95
C ALA A 208 -0.87 16.42 -9.57
N ILE A 209 0.24 16.87 -8.97
CA ILE A 209 0.61 16.53 -7.60
C ILE A 209 -0.17 17.45 -6.68
N ARG A 210 -0.87 16.88 -5.71
CA ARG A 210 -1.62 17.62 -4.70
C ARG A 210 -0.74 17.92 -3.48
N GLN A 211 -1.24 18.78 -2.60
CA GLN A 211 -0.54 19.06 -1.34
C GLN A 211 -0.42 17.79 -0.47
N PRO A 212 0.70 17.63 0.24
CA PRO A 212 0.88 16.52 1.17
C PRO A 212 -0.25 16.43 2.20
N GLY A 213 -0.72 15.22 2.46
CA GLY A 213 -1.78 14.97 3.41
C GLY A 213 -2.53 13.67 3.20
N CYS A 214 -3.72 13.56 3.78
CA CYS A 214 -4.56 12.37 3.65
C CYS A 214 -5.47 12.40 2.41
N SER A 215 -5.96 13.58 1.99
CA SER A 215 -6.82 13.71 0.81
C SER A 215 -7.94 12.65 0.80
N ALA A 216 -8.21 12.03 -0.34
CA ALA A 216 -9.21 10.98 -0.48
C ALA A 216 -8.95 9.71 0.32
N CYS A 217 -7.78 9.50 0.91
CA CYS A 217 -7.54 8.32 1.76
C CYS A 217 -8.56 8.21 2.92
N LEU A 218 -9.03 9.35 3.44
CA LEU A 218 -10.02 9.44 4.52
C LEU A 218 -11.31 10.14 4.09
N ALA A 219 -11.31 10.83 2.97
CA ALA A 219 -12.41 11.68 2.49
C ALA A 219 -12.94 12.68 3.56
N MET A 220 -12.03 13.19 4.40
CA MET A 220 -12.37 14.17 5.43
C MET A 220 -12.34 15.62 4.94
N ASN A 221 -11.82 15.85 3.75
CA ASN A 221 -11.84 17.12 3.02
C ASN A 221 -12.76 17.02 1.80
N ASP A 222 -12.66 17.99 0.90
CA ASP A 222 -13.47 18.03 -0.34
C ASP A 222 -13.03 17.00 -1.38
N ASP A 223 -11.89 16.34 -1.18
CA ASP A 223 -11.42 15.25 -2.04
C ASP A 223 -12.21 13.96 -1.77
N LYS A 224 -13.42 13.90 -2.30
CA LYS A 224 -14.33 12.76 -2.15
C LYS A 224 -14.61 12.13 -3.50
N ILE A 225 -14.61 10.81 -3.54
CA ILE A 225 -15.01 10.06 -4.73
C ILE A 225 -16.53 9.92 -4.72
N PRO A 226 -17.23 10.29 -5.80
CA PRO A 226 -18.68 10.18 -5.86
C PRO A 226 -19.18 8.74 -5.76
N ALA A 227 -20.42 8.59 -5.31
CA ALA A 227 -21.08 7.29 -5.18
C ALA A 227 -21.08 6.52 -6.52
N GLY A 228 -20.87 5.22 -6.43
CA GLY A 228 -20.83 4.30 -7.56
C GLY A 228 -19.58 4.36 -8.43
N LYS A 229 -18.67 5.31 -8.20
CA LYS A 229 -17.42 5.45 -8.93
C LYS A 229 -16.34 4.51 -8.40
N TYR A 230 -15.55 3.93 -9.32
CA TYR A 230 -14.44 3.03 -8.99
C TYR A 230 -13.13 3.80 -8.86
N SER A 231 -12.43 3.54 -7.76
CA SER A 231 -11.08 4.07 -7.50
C SER A 231 -10.09 2.93 -7.31
N VAL A 232 -9.02 2.91 -8.09
CA VAL A 232 -7.84 2.08 -7.81
C VAL A 232 -6.90 2.89 -6.95
N SER A 233 -6.53 2.37 -5.78
CA SER A 233 -5.93 3.17 -4.71
C SER A 233 -4.81 2.44 -3.99
N THR A 234 -3.75 3.16 -3.66
CA THR A 234 -2.68 2.69 -2.77
C THR A 234 -2.98 2.96 -1.29
N SER A 235 -4.18 3.38 -0.94
CA SER A 235 -4.58 3.53 0.47
C SER A 235 -4.59 2.17 1.18
N ASN A 236 -4.69 2.20 2.51
CA ASN A 236 -4.59 1.01 3.34
C ASN A 236 -5.92 0.36 3.69
N ARG A 237 -7.06 1.01 3.41
CA ARG A 237 -8.40 0.53 3.74
C ARG A 237 -9.40 0.84 2.63
N ASN A 238 -10.37 -0.04 2.46
CA ASN A 238 -11.42 0.05 1.43
C ASN A 238 -12.83 -0.27 1.95
N PHE A 239 -13.10 -0.06 3.23
CA PHE A 239 -14.45 -0.24 3.75
C PHE A 239 -15.45 0.72 3.08
N GLU A 240 -16.74 0.38 3.15
CA GLU A 240 -17.82 1.16 2.56
C GLU A 240 -17.71 2.66 2.92
N GLY A 241 -17.64 3.51 1.92
CA GLY A 241 -17.55 4.97 2.11
C GLY A 241 -16.17 5.51 2.45
N ARG A 242 -15.11 4.70 2.50
CA ARG A 242 -13.75 5.14 2.89
C ARG A 242 -13.25 6.36 2.12
N GLN A 243 -13.43 6.38 0.81
CA GLN A 243 -13.02 7.49 -0.06
C GLN A 243 -14.17 8.43 -0.45
N GLY A 244 -15.31 8.28 0.17
CA GLY A 244 -16.53 9.05 -0.04
C GLY A 244 -17.77 8.18 0.06
N PRO A 245 -18.93 8.73 0.42
CA PRO A 245 -20.17 7.96 0.55
C PRO A 245 -20.51 7.24 -0.76
N GLY A 246 -20.62 5.91 -0.72
CA GLY A 246 -20.89 5.07 -1.88
C GLY A 246 -19.74 4.89 -2.88
N ALA A 247 -18.55 5.40 -2.58
CA ALA A 247 -17.35 5.18 -3.39
C ALA A 247 -16.89 3.72 -3.32
N ARG A 248 -16.41 3.18 -4.43
CA ARG A 248 -15.95 1.80 -4.59
C ARG A 248 -14.44 1.77 -4.70
N THR A 249 -13.77 1.41 -3.63
CA THR A 249 -12.31 1.45 -3.53
C THR A 249 -11.69 0.06 -3.73
N LEU A 250 -10.79 -0.03 -4.70
CA LEU A 250 -9.97 -1.21 -4.99
C LEU A 250 -8.55 -0.91 -4.53
N LEU A 251 -8.05 -1.65 -3.54
CA LEU A 251 -6.67 -1.50 -3.09
C LEU A 251 -5.75 -2.22 -4.06
N ALA A 252 -4.68 -1.55 -4.44
CA ALA A 252 -3.62 -2.09 -5.29
C ALA A 252 -2.27 -1.44 -4.96
N SER A 253 -1.19 -2.05 -5.40
CA SER A 253 0.16 -1.49 -5.34
C SER A 253 0.31 -0.28 -6.31
N PRO A 254 1.52 0.32 -6.45
CA PRO A 254 1.81 1.33 -7.49
C PRO A 254 1.44 0.96 -8.93
N LEU A 255 0.98 -0.26 -9.20
CA LEU A 255 0.30 -0.64 -10.45
C LEU A 255 -0.92 0.23 -10.78
N VAL A 256 -1.45 0.97 -9.83
CA VAL A 256 -2.41 2.06 -10.06
C VAL A 256 -1.95 3.00 -11.19
N ALA A 257 -0.63 3.12 -11.41
CA ALA A 257 -0.06 3.88 -12.49
C ALA A 257 -0.49 3.35 -13.88
N ALA A 258 -0.47 2.03 -14.06
CA ALA A 258 -0.91 1.42 -15.31
C ALA A 258 -2.40 1.67 -15.54
N ALA A 259 -3.23 1.50 -14.51
CA ALA A 259 -4.66 1.80 -14.57
C ALA A 259 -4.93 3.28 -14.89
N ALA A 260 -4.11 4.21 -14.37
CA ALA A 260 -4.23 5.63 -14.70
C ALA A 260 -3.99 5.94 -16.18
N VAL A 261 -3.11 5.18 -16.83
CA VAL A 261 -2.79 5.34 -18.26
C VAL A 261 -3.84 4.65 -19.14
N THR A 262 -4.26 3.45 -18.77
CA THR A 262 -5.20 2.66 -19.59
C THR A 262 -6.67 3.03 -19.38
N GLY A 263 -7.03 3.57 -18.23
CA GLY A 263 -8.41 3.83 -17.82
C GLY A 263 -9.19 2.57 -17.42
N VAL A 264 -8.51 1.44 -17.30
CA VAL A 264 -9.04 0.15 -16.89
C VAL A 264 -8.06 -0.58 -15.95
N ILE A 265 -8.59 -1.58 -15.25
CA ILE A 265 -7.78 -2.50 -14.43
C ILE A 265 -6.98 -3.42 -15.35
#